data_8613ffa6056fc6cbbbe3593ecdd3631d
#
_entry.id   8613ffa6056fc6cbbbe3593ecdd3631d
#
_cell.length_a   1.000
_cell.length_b   1.000
_cell.length_c   1.000
_cell.angle_alpha   90.00
_cell.angle_beta   90.00
_cell.angle_gamma   90.00
#
_symmetry.space_group_name_H-M   'P 1'
#
loop_
_entity.id
_entity.type
_entity.pdbx_description
1 polymer ?
#
loop_
_entity_poly.entity_id
_entity_poly.type
_entity_poly.pdbx_seq_one_letter_code
_entity_poly.pdbx_strand_id
1 'polypeptide(L)'
;MQFTGKKVVITGANGLVGFPAVKKSLEEGAEKVYAVDLKFGDKLNFLQSQYGGDRLVLVKTDLTYLSHCEELFALDKMDVVLHIAGVKGSPARSSQNPADYLFPMLMFNTNMIKASFDAKVDWFVYLSSVGVYKPADVMNEEDIWNQQETWASTPSRLDWHPGWTKRMGELTLDALKVQYGWDNWTVIRPSNIYGINDNFAQDATVISSNIWKLFNVEGDDMVCWGNGSSKRDFVFGDDVAQATIDVVKKEVKDIINFGCAEAVTIKETIETIVECYKEITGKTKNIVWDETKTNGDPIRCLGSKLQTKYGILPQTSLKEGLTKSILEYKSRL
;
A
#
# COMPACT_ATOMS: atom_id res chain seq x y z
N MET A 1 -18.47 -13.16 0.26
CA MET A 1 -19.31 -12.05 -0.28
C MET A 1 -18.92 -11.79 -1.73
N GLN A 2 -19.86 -11.47 -2.64
CA GLN A 2 -19.54 -11.09 -4.02
C GLN A 2 -19.65 -9.58 -4.18
N PHE A 3 -18.92 -9.00 -5.14
CA PHE A 3 -18.99 -7.57 -5.44
C PHE A 3 -20.20 -7.20 -6.30
N THR A 4 -20.77 -8.17 -7.03
CA THR A 4 -21.95 -7.94 -7.89
C THR A 4 -23.11 -7.36 -7.08
N GLY A 5 -23.63 -6.22 -7.54
CA GLY A 5 -24.72 -5.50 -6.89
C GLY A 5 -24.35 -4.77 -5.61
N LYS A 6 -23.05 -4.67 -5.29
CA LYS A 6 -22.55 -3.99 -4.09
C LYS A 6 -22.09 -2.56 -4.38
N LYS A 7 -22.30 -1.66 -3.42
CA LYS A 7 -21.80 -0.30 -3.40
C LYS A 7 -20.54 -0.24 -2.55
N VAL A 8 -19.44 0.14 -3.18
CA VAL A 8 -18.09 0.04 -2.62
C VAL A 8 -17.48 1.42 -2.45
N VAL A 9 -16.99 1.73 -1.25
CA VAL A 9 -16.17 2.91 -0.97
C VAL A 9 -14.71 2.53 -1.02
N ILE A 10 -13.90 3.27 -1.78
CA ILE A 10 -12.44 3.07 -1.86
C ILE A 10 -11.75 4.38 -1.55
N THR A 11 -11.05 4.44 -0.41
CA THR A 11 -10.29 5.64 -0.01
C THR A 11 -8.86 5.57 -0.50
N GLY A 12 -8.23 6.73 -0.78
CA GLY A 12 -6.93 6.78 -1.43
C GLY A 12 -6.99 6.29 -2.88
N ALA A 13 -8.13 6.52 -3.54
CA ALA A 13 -8.49 5.97 -4.84
C ALA A 13 -7.55 6.37 -5.98
N ASN A 14 -6.85 7.50 -5.86
CA ASN A 14 -5.86 7.96 -6.86
C ASN A 14 -4.47 7.35 -6.65
N GLY A 15 -4.28 6.56 -5.59
CA GLY A 15 -2.99 6.03 -5.16
C GLY A 15 -2.55 4.74 -5.85
N LEU A 16 -1.36 4.28 -5.43
CA LEU A 16 -0.68 3.08 -5.94
C LEU A 16 -1.55 1.81 -5.86
N VAL A 17 -2.29 1.62 -4.78
CA VAL A 17 -3.17 0.47 -4.56
C VAL A 17 -4.64 0.85 -4.84
N GLY A 18 -5.03 2.10 -4.55
CA GLY A 18 -6.41 2.56 -4.70
C GLY A 18 -6.91 2.53 -6.13
N PHE A 19 -6.12 3.03 -7.09
CA PHE A 19 -6.53 3.03 -8.49
C PHE A 19 -6.81 1.62 -9.04
N PRO A 20 -5.89 0.64 -8.92
CA PRO A 20 -6.20 -0.72 -9.34
C PRO A 20 -7.37 -1.35 -8.54
N ALA A 21 -7.57 -0.99 -7.26
CA ALA A 21 -8.72 -1.47 -6.49
C ALA A 21 -10.06 -0.94 -7.03
N VAL A 22 -10.11 0.35 -7.45
CA VAL A 22 -11.29 0.92 -8.13
C VAL A 22 -11.61 0.15 -9.40
N LYS A 23 -10.60 -0.03 -10.27
CA LYS A 23 -10.76 -0.75 -11.54
C LYS A 23 -11.25 -2.19 -11.31
N LYS A 24 -10.59 -2.93 -10.43
CA LYS A 24 -10.95 -4.32 -10.11
C LYS A 24 -12.35 -4.44 -9.50
N SER A 25 -12.77 -3.53 -8.62
CA SER A 25 -14.12 -3.54 -8.05
C SER A 25 -15.20 -3.38 -9.12
N LEU A 26 -14.97 -2.52 -10.12
CA LEU A 26 -15.86 -2.35 -11.27
C LEU A 26 -15.89 -3.59 -12.17
N GLU A 27 -14.75 -4.21 -12.42
CA GLU A 27 -14.59 -5.46 -13.19
C GLU A 27 -15.25 -6.65 -12.49
N GLU A 28 -15.24 -6.72 -11.15
CA GLU A 28 -15.92 -7.73 -10.33
C GLU A 28 -17.46 -7.48 -10.23
N GLY A 29 -17.96 -6.48 -10.93
CA GLY A 29 -19.40 -6.24 -11.07
C GLY A 29 -20.02 -5.40 -9.95
N ALA A 30 -19.22 -4.60 -9.24
CA ALA A 30 -19.77 -3.63 -8.29
C ALA A 30 -20.85 -2.77 -8.97
N GLU A 31 -22.00 -2.60 -8.31
CA GLU A 31 -23.08 -1.74 -8.78
C GLU A 31 -22.58 -0.30 -8.89
N LYS A 32 -21.92 0.16 -7.84
CA LYS A 32 -21.36 1.51 -7.76
C LYS A 32 -20.06 1.53 -6.94
N VAL A 33 -19.06 2.26 -7.43
CA VAL A 33 -17.82 2.52 -6.71
C VAL A 33 -17.71 4.00 -6.40
N TYR A 34 -17.58 4.33 -5.12
CA TYR A 34 -17.26 5.66 -4.63
C TYR A 34 -15.75 5.76 -4.43
N ALA A 35 -15.08 6.35 -5.40
CA ALA A 35 -13.64 6.59 -5.36
C ALA A 35 -13.36 7.88 -4.60
N VAL A 36 -12.75 7.77 -3.43
CA VAL A 36 -12.55 8.87 -2.47
C VAL A 36 -11.08 9.25 -2.40
N ASP A 37 -10.77 10.53 -2.68
CA ASP A 37 -9.41 11.07 -2.58
C ASP A 37 -9.43 12.60 -2.38
N LEU A 38 -8.30 13.19 -2.02
CA LEU A 38 -8.11 14.65 -1.96
C LEU A 38 -8.04 15.30 -3.35
N LYS A 39 -7.64 14.52 -4.36
CA LYS A 39 -7.52 14.96 -5.74
C LYS A 39 -7.63 13.77 -6.70
N PHE A 40 -8.04 14.04 -7.93
CA PHE A 40 -8.11 13.04 -8.98
C PHE A 40 -7.14 13.36 -10.11
N GLY A 41 -6.50 12.33 -10.64
CA GLY A 41 -5.66 12.40 -11.84
C GLY A 41 -6.39 11.92 -13.08
N ASP A 42 -5.74 12.08 -14.24
CA ASP A 42 -6.32 11.76 -15.55
C ASP A 42 -6.78 10.30 -15.67
N LYS A 43 -6.08 9.37 -15.01
CA LYS A 43 -6.42 7.95 -15.04
C LYS A 43 -7.80 7.66 -14.45
N LEU A 44 -8.14 8.26 -13.29
CA LEU A 44 -9.46 8.09 -12.69
C LEU A 44 -10.54 8.82 -13.47
N ASN A 45 -10.26 10.02 -13.99
CA ASN A 45 -11.18 10.75 -14.85
C ASN A 45 -11.46 9.96 -16.14
N PHE A 46 -10.45 9.38 -16.74
CA PHE A 46 -10.60 8.51 -17.91
C PHE A 46 -11.42 7.26 -17.57
N LEU A 47 -11.12 6.59 -16.45
CA LEU A 47 -11.89 5.43 -16.01
C LEU A 47 -13.37 5.77 -15.78
N GLN A 48 -13.66 6.94 -15.17
CA GLN A 48 -15.02 7.42 -15.00
C GLN A 48 -15.73 7.65 -16.35
N SER A 49 -15.02 8.17 -17.36
CA SER A 49 -15.61 8.33 -18.68
C SER A 49 -16.00 7.01 -19.35
N GLN A 50 -15.31 5.91 -19.02
CA GLN A 50 -15.60 4.58 -19.56
C GLN A 50 -16.78 3.90 -18.85
N TYR A 51 -16.90 4.04 -17.53
CA TYR A 51 -17.91 3.35 -16.74
C TYR A 51 -19.17 4.20 -16.48
N GLY A 52 -19.08 5.53 -16.68
CA GLY A 52 -20.13 6.50 -16.38
C GLY A 52 -20.15 6.92 -14.91
N GLY A 53 -20.65 8.14 -14.67
CA GLY A 53 -20.74 8.72 -13.32
C GLY A 53 -21.71 7.99 -12.39
N ASP A 54 -22.66 7.22 -12.94
CA ASP A 54 -23.58 6.41 -12.13
C ASP A 54 -22.91 5.18 -11.53
N ARG A 55 -21.89 4.62 -12.19
CA ARG A 55 -21.15 3.46 -11.72
C ARG A 55 -19.85 3.81 -11.01
N LEU A 56 -19.16 4.88 -11.41
CA LEU A 56 -17.95 5.38 -10.76
C LEU A 56 -18.15 6.83 -10.34
N VAL A 57 -18.35 7.04 -9.04
CA VAL A 57 -18.52 8.35 -8.43
C VAL A 57 -17.19 8.81 -7.84
N LEU A 58 -16.66 9.94 -8.31
CA LEU A 58 -15.46 10.56 -7.76
C LEU A 58 -15.84 11.52 -6.63
N VAL A 59 -15.44 11.20 -5.39
CA VAL A 59 -15.75 11.99 -4.19
C VAL A 59 -14.47 12.67 -3.70
N LYS A 60 -14.35 13.97 -4.00
CA LYS A 60 -13.22 14.77 -3.51
C LYS A 60 -13.51 15.25 -2.10
N THR A 61 -12.83 14.69 -1.11
CA THR A 61 -13.05 15.04 0.31
C THR A 61 -11.83 14.75 1.17
N ASP A 62 -11.73 15.47 2.29
CA ASP A 62 -10.68 15.28 3.30
C ASP A 62 -11.21 14.46 4.48
N LEU A 63 -10.79 13.21 4.58
CA LEU A 63 -11.21 12.26 5.60
C LEU A 63 -10.62 12.53 6.99
N THR A 64 -9.78 13.57 7.15
CA THR A 64 -9.31 14.01 8.47
C THR A 64 -10.42 14.67 9.30
N TYR A 65 -11.53 15.01 8.69
CA TYR A 65 -12.74 15.53 9.34
C TYR A 65 -13.81 14.43 9.42
N LEU A 66 -14.28 14.15 10.65
CA LEU A 66 -15.33 13.12 10.85
C LEU A 66 -16.61 13.46 10.08
N SER A 67 -17.03 14.74 10.07
CA SER A 67 -18.22 15.19 9.34
C SER A 67 -18.17 14.86 7.85
N HIS A 68 -16.99 14.95 7.23
CA HIS A 68 -16.82 14.58 5.81
C HIS A 68 -16.96 13.06 5.58
N CYS A 69 -16.54 12.25 6.57
CA CYS A 69 -16.79 10.81 6.51
C CYS A 69 -18.28 10.50 6.67
N GLU A 70 -18.99 11.19 7.57
CA GLU A 70 -20.44 11.05 7.76
C GLU A 70 -21.20 11.49 6.50
N GLU A 71 -20.83 12.60 5.88
CA GLU A 71 -21.39 13.07 4.60
C GLU A 71 -21.18 12.02 3.49
N LEU A 72 -20.01 11.39 3.41
CA LEU A 72 -19.75 10.31 2.44
C LEU A 72 -20.76 9.15 2.60
N PHE A 73 -21.01 8.71 3.84
CA PHE A 73 -21.96 7.63 4.12
C PHE A 73 -23.43 8.06 4.00
N ALA A 74 -23.71 9.37 3.99
CA ALA A 74 -25.04 9.90 3.71
C ALA A 74 -25.38 9.92 2.21
N LEU A 75 -24.41 9.76 1.30
CA LEU A 75 -24.63 9.72 -0.15
C LEU A 75 -25.43 8.48 -0.57
N ASP A 76 -25.22 7.35 0.08
CA ASP A 76 -25.86 6.08 -0.23
C ASP A 76 -25.66 5.08 0.92
N LYS A 77 -26.43 3.97 0.91
CA LYS A 77 -26.12 2.82 1.78
C LYS A 77 -24.91 2.08 1.20
N MET A 78 -23.77 2.19 1.83
CA MET A 78 -22.52 1.53 1.42
C MET A 78 -22.44 0.10 1.98
N ASP A 79 -22.06 -0.86 1.13
CA ASP A 79 -21.92 -2.26 1.53
C ASP A 79 -20.49 -2.59 1.96
N VAL A 80 -19.49 -2.16 1.18
CA VAL A 80 -18.08 -2.51 1.38
C VAL A 80 -17.22 -1.26 1.42
N VAL A 81 -16.28 -1.23 2.36
CA VAL A 81 -15.25 -0.18 2.44
C VAL A 81 -13.88 -0.79 2.27
N LEU A 82 -13.12 -0.35 1.27
CA LEU A 82 -11.70 -0.61 1.11
C LEU A 82 -10.93 0.64 1.56
N HIS A 83 -10.54 0.67 2.84
CA HIS A 83 -9.81 1.80 3.40
C HIS A 83 -8.31 1.68 3.12
N ILE A 84 -7.90 2.24 1.97
CA ILE A 84 -6.55 2.14 1.41
C ILE A 84 -5.74 3.42 1.66
N ALA A 85 -6.41 4.52 2.00
CA ALA A 85 -5.77 5.82 2.22
C ALA A 85 -4.54 5.73 3.14
N GLY A 86 -3.49 6.43 2.75
CA GLY A 86 -2.24 6.49 3.49
C GLY A 86 -1.33 7.60 2.95
N VAL A 87 -0.52 8.17 3.82
CA VAL A 87 0.54 9.10 3.42
C VAL A 87 1.78 8.28 3.11
N LYS A 88 2.18 8.21 1.84
CA LYS A 88 3.37 7.50 1.40
C LYS A 88 4.58 8.42 1.31
N GLY A 89 5.73 7.95 1.78
CA GLY A 89 7.00 8.64 1.66
C GLY A 89 8.18 7.75 2.04
N SER A 90 9.39 8.23 1.82
CA SER A 90 10.59 7.53 2.28
C SER A 90 10.75 7.66 3.81
N PRO A 91 11.50 6.74 4.46
CA PRO A 91 11.84 6.87 5.88
C PRO A 91 12.51 8.21 6.23
N ALA A 92 13.37 8.72 5.35
CA ALA A 92 14.01 10.01 5.53
C ALA A 92 12.98 11.16 5.59
N ARG A 93 12.02 11.18 4.67
CA ARG A 93 10.97 12.19 4.63
C ARG A 93 10.04 12.13 5.85
N SER A 94 9.64 10.91 6.26
CA SER A 94 8.79 10.74 7.44
C SER A 94 9.50 11.11 8.75
N SER A 95 10.82 10.90 8.83
CA SER A 95 11.62 11.32 9.99
C SER A 95 11.81 12.83 10.07
N GLN A 96 11.91 13.52 8.94
CA GLN A 96 12.04 14.98 8.87
C GLN A 96 10.72 15.71 9.11
N ASN A 97 9.60 15.12 8.70
CA ASN A 97 8.27 15.72 8.76
C ASN A 97 7.27 14.79 9.47
N PRO A 98 7.52 14.39 10.72
CA PRO A 98 6.74 13.34 11.38
C PRO A 98 5.26 13.73 11.60
N ALA A 99 4.97 15.00 11.84
CA ALA A 99 3.62 15.49 12.05
C ALA A 99 2.75 15.36 10.80
N ASP A 100 3.32 15.55 9.61
CA ASP A 100 2.62 15.43 8.32
C ASP A 100 2.17 13.98 8.03
N TYR A 101 2.73 13.02 8.74
CA TYR A 101 2.32 11.61 8.69
C TYR A 101 1.40 11.26 9.85
N LEU A 102 1.79 11.63 11.08
CA LEU A 102 1.09 11.22 12.30
C LEU A 102 -0.34 11.74 12.34
N PHE A 103 -0.51 13.07 12.25
CA PHE A 103 -1.83 13.68 12.42
C PHE A 103 -2.85 13.22 11.38
N PRO A 104 -2.62 13.38 10.06
CA PRO A 104 -3.63 13.02 9.09
C PRO A 104 -3.94 11.52 9.13
N MET A 105 -2.93 10.66 9.30
CA MET A 105 -3.14 9.22 9.33
C MET A 105 -3.92 8.76 10.55
N LEU A 106 -3.70 9.33 11.74
CA LEU A 106 -4.53 9.04 12.92
C LEU A 106 -5.98 9.44 12.68
N MET A 107 -6.20 10.65 12.16
CA MET A 107 -7.54 11.20 11.97
C MET A 107 -8.32 10.41 10.93
N PHE A 108 -7.83 10.29 9.69
CA PHE A 108 -8.61 9.62 8.66
C PHE A 108 -8.81 8.11 8.92
N ASN A 109 -7.85 7.43 9.55
CA ASN A 109 -8.04 6.02 9.93
C ASN A 109 -9.16 5.87 10.96
N THR A 110 -9.12 6.61 12.06
CA THR A 110 -10.12 6.52 13.13
C THR A 110 -11.49 7.01 12.66
N ASN A 111 -11.55 8.10 11.89
CA ASN A 111 -12.80 8.64 11.36
C ASN A 111 -13.49 7.66 10.41
N MET A 112 -12.76 7.07 9.47
CA MET A 112 -13.32 6.11 8.52
C MET A 112 -13.79 4.83 9.19
N ILE A 113 -13.03 4.31 10.18
CA ILE A 113 -13.46 3.15 10.97
C ILE A 113 -14.75 3.47 11.73
N LYS A 114 -14.79 4.62 12.43
CA LYS A 114 -15.97 5.05 13.20
C LYS A 114 -17.19 5.24 12.30
N ALA A 115 -17.06 6.00 11.21
CA ALA A 115 -18.16 6.26 10.28
C ALA A 115 -18.67 4.97 9.60
N SER A 116 -17.76 4.04 9.25
CA SER A 116 -18.14 2.73 8.69
C SER A 116 -18.92 1.86 9.69
N PHE A 117 -18.48 1.86 10.96
CA PHE A 117 -19.20 1.18 12.04
C PHE A 117 -20.61 1.75 12.24
N ASP A 118 -20.74 3.07 12.32
CA ASP A 118 -22.02 3.75 12.52
C ASP A 118 -22.98 3.52 11.34
N ALA A 119 -22.45 3.54 10.11
CA ALA A 119 -23.18 3.26 8.88
C ALA A 119 -23.53 1.76 8.70
N LYS A 120 -23.01 0.88 9.57
CA LYS A 120 -23.25 -0.58 9.55
C LYS A 120 -22.91 -1.20 8.20
N VAL A 121 -21.72 -0.88 7.66
CA VAL A 121 -21.24 -1.50 6.42
C VAL A 121 -21.15 -3.02 6.58
N ASP A 122 -21.42 -3.76 5.50
CA ASP A 122 -21.34 -5.22 5.52
C ASP A 122 -19.91 -5.73 5.70
N TRP A 123 -18.92 -5.00 5.14
CA TRP A 123 -17.50 -5.36 5.25
C TRP A 123 -16.57 -4.16 5.22
N PHE A 124 -15.53 -4.19 6.07
CA PHE A 124 -14.49 -3.17 6.13
C PHE A 124 -13.10 -3.79 5.94
N VAL A 125 -12.34 -3.32 4.96
CA VAL A 125 -10.93 -3.72 4.75
C VAL A 125 -10.03 -2.57 5.16
N TYR A 126 -9.12 -2.82 6.09
CA TYR A 126 -8.10 -1.87 6.53
C TYR A 126 -6.74 -2.23 5.94
N LEU A 127 -6.19 -1.36 5.10
CA LEU A 127 -4.82 -1.51 4.60
C LEU A 127 -3.83 -0.96 5.63
N SER A 128 -3.23 -1.87 6.41
CA SER A 128 -2.16 -1.59 7.37
C SER A 128 -0.79 -1.55 6.68
N SER A 129 0.29 -2.05 7.30
CA SER A 129 1.65 -1.97 6.76
C SER A 129 2.60 -2.93 7.48
N VAL A 130 3.66 -3.35 6.80
CA VAL A 130 4.84 -3.98 7.42
C VAL A 130 5.48 -3.08 8.51
N GLY A 131 5.29 -1.77 8.43
CA GLY A 131 5.79 -0.80 9.41
C GLY A 131 5.22 -0.95 10.83
N VAL A 132 4.16 -1.74 11.04
CA VAL A 132 3.62 -2.05 12.37
C VAL A 132 4.52 -2.99 13.18
N TYR A 133 5.42 -3.71 12.52
CA TYR A 133 6.27 -4.70 13.17
C TYR A 133 7.49 -4.08 13.88
N LYS A 134 8.03 -4.84 14.84
CA LYS A 134 9.29 -4.50 15.50
C LYS A 134 10.45 -4.46 14.49
N PRO A 135 11.51 -3.72 14.79
CA PRO A 135 12.75 -3.80 14.01
C PRO A 135 13.30 -5.23 13.99
N ALA A 136 13.89 -5.63 12.88
CA ALA A 136 14.69 -6.84 12.82
C ALA A 136 16.08 -6.53 13.35
N ASP A 137 16.48 -7.14 14.49
CA ASP A 137 17.78 -6.92 15.11
C ASP A 137 18.86 -7.81 14.52
N VAL A 138 18.47 -8.97 13.93
CA VAL A 138 19.36 -9.99 13.37
C VAL A 138 18.77 -10.53 12.07
N MET A 139 19.60 -10.82 11.08
CA MET A 139 19.21 -11.37 9.77
C MET A 139 19.15 -12.90 9.82
N ASN A 140 18.29 -13.46 10.66
CA ASN A 140 18.03 -14.89 10.67
C ASN A 140 16.79 -15.22 9.86
N GLU A 141 16.74 -16.39 9.22
CA GLU A 141 15.54 -16.85 8.48
C GLU A 141 14.32 -16.99 9.40
N GLU A 142 14.56 -17.16 10.71
CA GLU A 142 13.53 -17.25 11.75
C GLU A 142 12.97 -15.87 12.15
N ASP A 143 13.64 -14.76 11.77
CA ASP A 143 13.20 -13.39 12.06
C ASP A 143 12.14 -12.88 11.07
N ILE A 144 11.36 -13.78 10.50
CA ILE A 144 10.20 -13.45 9.69
C ILE A 144 9.15 -12.80 10.59
N TRP A 145 8.74 -11.61 10.21
CA TRP A 145 7.72 -10.87 10.95
C TRP A 145 6.36 -11.52 10.77
N ASN A 146 5.68 -11.77 11.88
CA ASN A 146 4.36 -12.38 11.90
C ASN A 146 3.37 -11.60 12.76
N GLN A 147 2.11 -11.88 12.61
CA GLN A 147 1.02 -11.15 13.27
C GLN A 147 1.06 -11.24 14.80
N GLN A 148 1.49 -12.38 15.33
CA GLN A 148 1.50 -12.64 16.78
C GLN A 148 2.50 -11.77 17.53
N GLU A 149 3.54 -11.29 16.85
CA GLU A 149 4.61 -10.49 17.47
C GLU A 149 4.31 -8.98 17.49
N THR A 150 3.33 -8.50 16.74
CA THR A 150 3.07 -7.07 16.55
C THR A 150 2.80 -6.35 17.86
N TRP A 151 2.01 -6.95 18.73
CA TRP A 151 1.60 -6.33 20.00
C TRP A 151 2.65 -6.47 21.11
N ALA A 152 3.64 -7.33 20.94
CA ALA A 152 4.71 -7.53 21.90
C ALA A 152 5.85 -6.51 21.80
N SER A 153 5.84 -5.62 20.81
CA SER A 153 6.96 -4.70 20.52
C SER A 153 6.50 -3.37 19.92
N THR A 154 7.43 -2.45 19.75
CA THR A 154 7.19 -1.16 19.08
C THR A 154 7.44 -1.25 17.57
N PRO A 155 6.86 -0.34 16.75
CA PRO A 155 7.23 -0.18 15.34
C PRO A 155 8.73 0.11 15.15
N SER A 156 9.25 -0.15 13.94
CA SER A 156 10.61 0.24 13.57
C SER A 156 10.81 1.75 13.74
N ARG A 157 12.02 2.15 14.17
CA ARG A 157 12.38 3.57 14.26
C ARG A 157 12.30 4.30 12.93
N LEU A 158 12.52 3.59 11.83
CA LEU A 158 12.42 4.15 10.47
C LEU A 158 10.98 4.41 10.03
N ASP A 159 10.01 3.65 10.57
CA ASP A 159 8.57 3.81 10.33
C ASP A 159 7.82 4.20 11.60
N TRP A 160 8.49 4.87 12.56
CA TRP A 160 7.95 5.11 13.88
C TRP A 160 6.55 5.73 13.86
N HIS A 161 6.39 6.88 13.22
CA HIS A 161 5.13 7.58 13.20
C HIS A 161 4.07 6.90 12.31
N PRO A 162 4.38 6.52 11.05
CA PRO A 162 3.44 5.76 10.23
C PRO A 162 3.05 4.40 10.83
N GLY A 163 4.01 3.69 11.44
CA GLY A 163 3.77 2.40 12.06
C GLY A 163 2.81 2.49 13.24
N TRP A 164 2.96 3.49 14.11
CA TRP A 164 2.03 3.71 15.21
C TRP A 164 0.63 4.09 14.72
N THR A 165 0.50 4.92 13.68
CA THR A 165 -0.82 5.25 13.14
C THR A 165 -1.55 4.03 12.58
N LYS A 166 -0.82 3.13 11.94
CA LYS A 166 -1.39 1.87 11.45
C LYS A 166 -1.80 0.93 12.59
N ARG A 167 -0.96 0.79 13.63
CA ARG A 167 -1.32 0.05 14.84
C ARG A 167 -2.57 0.62 15.54
N MET A 168 -2.71 1.94 15.60
CA MET A 168 -3.88 2.57 16.21
C MET A 168 -5.16 2.25 15.44
N GLY A 169 -5.11 2.18 14.10
CA GLY A 169 -6.24 1.72 13.30
C GLY A 169 -6.62 0.26 13.60
N GLU A 170 -5.64 -0.64 13.69
CA GLU A 170 -5.86 -2.04 14.09
C GLU A 170 -6.46 -2.14 15.50
N LEU A 171 -5.93 -1.37 16.46
CA LEU A 171 -6.44 -1.32 17.84
C LEU A 171 -7.87 -0.77 17.90
N THR A 172 -8.21 0.20 17.05
CA THR A 172 -9.58 0.74 16.97
C THR A 172 -10.57 -0.32 16.49
N LEU A 173 -10.20 -1.12 15.49
CA LEU A 173 -11.02 -2.24 15.02
C LEU A 173 -11.20 -3.32 16.11
N ASP A 174 -10.14 -3.65 16.81
CA ASP A 174 -10.18 -4.61 17.94
C ASP A 174 -11.09 -4.11 19.05
N ALA A 175 -11.01 -2.84 19.44
CA ALA A 175 -11.88 -2.23 20.46
C ALA A 175 -13.37 -2.31 20.06
N LEU A 176 -13.72 -2.07 18.80
CA LEU A 176 -15.10 -2.20 18.32
C LEU A 176 -15.56 -3.67 18.31
N LYS A 177 -14.68 -4.60 18.00
CA LYS A 177 -14.96 -6.04 18.10
C LYS A 177 -15.22 -6.45 19.53
N VAL A 178 -14.35 -6.06 20.47
CA VAL A 178 -14.48 -6.42 21.90
C VAL A 178 -15.77 -5.83 22.49
N GLN A 179 -16.06 -4.56 22.24
CA GLN A 179 -17.17 -3.87 22.88
C GLN A 179 -18.53 -4.14 22.21
N TYR A 180 -18.57 -4.22 20.89
CA TYR A 180 -19.82 -4.25 20.13
C TYR A 180 -20.00 -5.53 19.28
N GLY A 181 -18.99 -6.43 19.27
CA GLY A 181 -19.02 -7.64 18.43
C GLY A 181 -18.87 -7.36 16.94
N TRP A 182 -18.42 -6.16 16.55
CA TRP A 182 -18.24 -5.83 15.15
C TRP A 182 -16.94 -6.45 14.61
N ASP A 183 -17.08 -7.58 13.94
CA ASP A 183 -15.96 -8.38 13.42
C ASP A 183 -15.99 -8.56 11.89
N ASN A 184 -16.87 -7.84 11.20
CA ASN A 184 -16.97 -7.85 9.74
C ASN A 184 -15.89 -6.97 9.09
N TRP A 185 -14.63 -7.29 9.40
CA TRP A 185 -13.48 -6.58 8.87
C TRP A 185 -12.28 -7.49 8.64
N THR A 186 -11.41 -7.05 7.75
CA THR A 186 -10.09 -7.65 7.51
C THR A 186 -9.02 -6.58 7.63
N VAL A 187 -7.89 -6.90 8.25
CA VAL A 187 -6.67 -6.10 8.18
C VAL A 187 -5.68 -6.79 7.24
N ILE A 188 -5.17 -6.04 6.27
CA ILE A 188 -4.06 -6.50 5.41
C ILE A 188 -2.82 -5.71 5.79
N ARG A 189 -1.74 -6.40 6.15
CA ARG A 189 -0.39 -5.85 6.36
C ARG A 189 0.48 -6.17 5.14
N PRO A 190 0.54 -5.27 4.16
CA PRO A 190 1.37 -5.49 2.99
C PRO A 190 2.85 -5.31 3.33
N SER A 191 3.71 -6.00 2.59
CA SER A 191 5.15 -5.78 2.57
C SER A 191 5.50 -4.45 1.86
N ASN A 192 6.69 -4.31 1.27
CA ASN A 192 7.08 -3.06 0.62
C ASN A 192 6.39 -2.94 -0.76
N ILE A 193 5.35 -2.11 -0.83
CA ILE A 193 4.54 -1.95 -2.04
C ILE A 193 5.25 -1.05 -3.07
N TYR A 194 5.30 -1.50 -4.32
CA TYR A 194 5.75 -0.73 -5.48
C TYR A 194 4.81 -0.96 -6.68
N GLY A 195 4.88 -0.15 -7.73
CA GLY A 195 4.07 -0.39 -8.93
C GLY A 195 3.88 0.81 -9.85
N ILE A 196 2.97 0.65 -10.81
CA ILE A 196 2.74 1.60 -11.92
C ILE A 196 2.20 2.97 -11.49
N ASN A 197 1.44 3.05 -10.42
CA ASN A 197 0.89 4.31 -9.91
C ASN A 197 1.71 4.91 -8.76
N ASP A 198 2.99 4.53 -8.66
CA ASP A 198 3.86 5.05 -7.61
C ASP A 198 4.27 6.50 -7.86
N ASN A 199 4.72 7.16 -6.79
CA ASN A 199 5.34 8.47 -6.87
C ASN A 199 6.82 8.31 -7.23
N PHE A 200 7.13 8.50 -8.51
CA PHE A 200 8.51 8.46 -8.98
C PHE A 200 9.16 9.83 -8.76
N ALA A 201 10.00 9.93 -7.74
CA ALA A 201 10.72 11.14 -7.37
C ALA A 201 12.07 10.77 -6.74
N GLN A 202 12.99 11.72 -6.66
CA GLN A 202 14.33 11.50 -6.12
C GLN A 202 14.29 11.05 -4.66
N ASP A 203 13.35 11.55 -3.86
CA ASP A 203 13.16 11.26 -2.43
C ASP A 203 12.09 10.20 -2.15
N ALA A 204 11.67 9.46 -3.16
CA ALA A 204 10.69 8.39 -3.05
C ALA A 204 11.27 7.12 -2.41
N THR A 205 10.46 6.05 -2.34
CA THR A 205 10.92 4.73 -1.88
C THR A 205 11.94 4.12 -2.84
N VAL A 206 12.70 3.14 -2.40
CA VAL A 206 13.88 2.62 -3.10
C VAL A 206 13.65 2.28 -4.57
N ILE A 207 12.58 1.54 -4.91
CA ILE A 207 12.29 1.18 -6.31
C ILE A 207 11.95 2.44 -7.12
N SER A 208 11.01 3.25 -6.64
CA SER A 208 10.54 4.44 -7.36
C SER A 208 11.62 5.50 -7.54
N SER A 209 12.47 5.73 -6.53
CA SER A 209 13.58 6.68 -6.64
C SER A 209 14.66 6.21 -7.60
N ASN A 210 14.98 4.91 -7.64
CA ASN A 210 15.98 4.40 -8.57
C ASN A 210 15.44 4.33 -10.01
N ILE A 211 14.16 4.04 -10.23
CA ILE A 211 13.53 4.20 -11.54
C ILE A 211 13.61 5.68 -11.99
N TRP A 212 13.28 6.63 -11.09
CA TRP A 212 13.41 8.05 -11.39
C TRP A 212 14.84 8.43 -11.80
N LYS A 213 15.86 7.95 -11.07
CA LYS A 213 17.28 8.22 -11.35
C LYS A 213 17.70 7.74 -12.74
N LEU A 214 17.23 6.58 -13.18
CA LEU A 214 17.58 6.04 -14.50
C LEU A 214 17.27 7.00 -15.66
N PHE A 215 16.23 7.81 -15.54
CA PHE A 215 15.79 8.72 -16.58
C PHE A 215 16.21 10.18 -16.38
N ASN A 216 16.51 10.60 -15.13
CA ASN A 216 16.68 12.02 -14.78
C ASN A 216 18.10 12.38 -14.34
N VAL A 217 18.95 11.41 -14.00
CA VAL A 217 20.34 11.70 -13.62
C VAL A 217 21.23 11.73 -14.88
N GLU A 218 21.98 12.81 -15.03
CA GLU A 218 22.95 12.94 -16.13
C GLU A 218 24.17 12.02 -15.95
N GLY A 219 24.85 11.70 -17.04
CA GLY A 219 26.02 10.82 -17.05
C GLY A 219 25.66 9.34 -16.88
N ASP A 220 26.68 8.50 -16.69
CA ASP A 220 26.53 7.04 -16.65
C ASP A 220 26.39 6.48 -15.23
N ASP A 221 26.68 7.27 -14.20
CA ASP A 221 26.70 6.82 -12.82
C ASP A 221 25.38 7.12 -12.10
N MET A 222 24.81 6.09 -11.47
CA MET A 222 23.63 6.19 -10.62
C MET A 222 24.02 5.94 -9.16
N VAL A 223 24.00 6.99 -8.34
CA VAL A 223 24.35 6.89 -6.91
C VAL A 223 23.20 6.27 -6.11
N CYS A 224 23.48 5.17 -5.42
CA CYS A 224 22.58 4.44 -4.55
C CYS A 224 23.07 4.50 -3.09
N TRP A 225 22.15 4.63 -2.14
CA TRP A 225 22.51 4.77 -0.71
C TRP A 225 22.88 3.44 -0.07
N GLY A 226 23.87 3.48 0.83
CA GLY A 226 24.36 2.34 1.59
C GLY A 226 25.25 1.42 0.76
N ASN A 227 25.24 0.13 1.07
CA ASN A 227 25.99 -0.91 0.36
C ASN A 227 25.08 -1.98 -0.30
N GLY A 228 23.77 -1.78 -0.24
CA GLY A 228 22.78 -2.68 -0.85
C GLY A 228 22.56 -4.01 -0.12
N SER A 229 23.14 -4.23 1.06
CA SER A 229 23.04 -5.52 1.78
C SER A 229 21.69 -5.77 2.45
N SER A 230 20.91 -4.73 2.76
CA SER A 230 19.59 -4.88 3.37
C SER A 230 18.63 -5.65 2.47
N LYS A 231 17.78 -6.49 3.10
CA LYS A 231 16.80 -7.32 2.38
C LYS A 231 15.38 -6.79 2.55
N ARG A 232 14.60 -6.85 1.48
CA ARG A 232 13.19 -6.45 1.46
C ARG A 232 12.36 -7.48 0.69
N ASP A 233 11.20 -7.75 1.24
CA ASP A 233 10.10 -8.36 0.51
C ASP A 233 9.35 -7.25 -0.23
N PHE A 234 9.21 -7.36 -1.54
CA PHE A 234 8.52 -6.40 -2.40
C PHE A 234 7.25 -7.02 -2.97
N VAL A 235 6.15 -6.28 -2.92
CA VAL A 235 4.87 -6.70 -3.47
C VAL A 235 4.31 -5.67 -4.44
N PHE A 236 3.78 -6.14 -5.57
CA PHE A 236 3.22 -5.27 -6.61
C PHE A 236 1.86 -4.69 -6.18
N GLY A 237 1.63 -3.40 -6.45
CA GLY A 237 0.43 -2.68 -6.00
C GLY A 237 -0.87 -3.27 -6.49
N ASP A 238 -0.90 -3.78 -7.73
CA ASP A 238 -2.09 -4.43 -8.31
C ASP A 238 -2.43 -5.76 -7.60
N ASP A 239 -1.42 -6.49 -7.10
CA ASP A 239 -1.63 -7.70 -6.30
C ASP A 239 -2.18 -7.36 -4.92
N VAL A 240 -1.71 -6.25 -4.31
CA VAL A 240 -2.29 -5.75 -3.05
C VAL A 240 -3.74 -5.33 -3.26
N ALA A 241 -4.06 -4.66 -4.36
CA ALA A 241 -5.43 -4.32 -4.73
C ALA A 241 -6.29 -5.57 -4.91
N GLN A 242 -5.78 -6.60 -5.59
CA GLN A 242 -6.48 -7.88 -5.72
C GLN A 242 -6.72 -8.53 -4.35
N ALA A 243 -5.73 -8.51 -3.46
CA ALA A 243 -5.88 -9.04 -2.12
C ALA A 243 -7.02 -8.35 -1.34
N THR A 244 -7.22 -7.03 -1.50
CA THR A 244 -8.37 -6.32 -0.86
C THR A 244 -9.72 -6.83 -1.36
N ILE A 245 -9.82 -7.24 -2.61
CA ILE A 245 -11.02 -7.85 -3.19
C ILE A 245 -11.20 -9.28 -2.66
N ASP A 246 -10.13 -10.07 -2.68
CA ASP A 246 -10.18 -11.50 -2.34
C ASP A 246 -10.52 -11.73 -0.86
N VAL A 247 -10.06 -10.87 0.06
CA VAL A 247 -10.40 -10.99 1.48
C VAL A 247 -11.90 -10.74 1.72
N VAL A 248 -12.51 -9.82 0.96
CA VAL A 248 -13.96 -9.59 1.00
C VAL A 248 -14.71 -10.79 0.43
N LYS A 249 -14.29 -11.28 -0.75
CA LYS A 249 -14.93 -12.44 -1.41
C LYS A 249 -14.89 -13.70 -0.54
N LYS A 250 -13.81 -13.88 0.22
CA LYS A 250 -13.59 -15.03 1.12
C LYS A 250 -14.05 -14.79 2.55
N GLU A 251 -14.53 -13.58 2.87
CA GLU A 251 -15.00 -13.18 4.21
C GLU A 251 -13.96 -13.44 5.29
N VAL A 252 -12.73 -12.99 5.05
CA VAL A 252 -11.59 -13.23 5.94
C VAL A 252 -11.65 -12.30 7.15
N LYS A 253 -12.09 -12.80 8.30
CA LYS A 253 -12.16 -12.08 9.59
C LYS A 253 -10.85 -12.21 10.36
N ASP A 254 -9.75 -11.71 9.79
CA ASP A 254 -8.41 -11.91 10.35
C ASP A 254 -7.48 -10.73 10.01
N ILE A 255 -6.32 -10.70 10.65
CA ILE A 255 -5.20 -9.80 10.30
C ILE A 255 -4.22 -10.65 9.49
N ILE A 256 -4.07 -10.36 8.21
CA ILE A 256 -3.20 -11.13 7.33
C ILE A 256 -1.98 -10.32 6.88
N ASN A 257 -0.83 -10.96 6.84
CA ASN A 257 0.32 -10.47 6.11
C ASN A 257 0.11 -10.70 4.61
N PHE A 258 0.58 -9.77 3.79
CA PHE A 258 0.54 -9.92 2.34
C PHE A 258 1.85 -9.48 1.70
N GLY A 259 2.58 -10.42 1.15
CA GLY A 259 3.87 -10.24 0.50
C GLY A 259 4.29 -11.49 -0.23
N CYS A 260 5.44 -11.43 -0.90
CA CYS A 260 6.00 -12.59 -1.62
C CYS A 260 6.61 -13.63 -0.67
N ALA A 261 6.80 -13.28 0.61
CA ALA A 261 7.51 -14.09 1.61
C ALA A 261 8.94 -14.47 1.19
N GLU A 262 9.50 -13.67 0.31
CA GLU A 262 10.85 -13.80 -0.21
C GLU A 262 11.54 -12.43 -0.13
N ALA A 263 12.63 -12.35 0.61
CA ALA A 263 13.38 -11.11 0.77
C ALA A 263 14.62 -11.10 -0.12
N VAL A 264 14.65 -10.18 -1.07
CA VAL A 264 15.78 -9.91 -1.96
C VAL A 264 16.62 -8.76 -1.42
N THR A 265 17.93 -8.74 -1.71
CA THR A 265 18.79 -7.62 -1.32
C THR A 265 18.43 -6.37 -2.14
N ILE A 266 18.68 -5.20 -1.57
CA ILE A 266 18.58 -3.93 -2.30
C ILE A 266 19.52 -3.92 -3.51
N LYS A 267 20.69 -4.55 -3.39
CA LYS A 267 21.65 -4.69 -4.50
C LYS A 267 21.03 -5.47 -5.66
N GLU A 268 20.53 -6.68 -5.43
CA GLU A 268 19.84 -7.49 -6.45
C GLU A 268 18.65 -6.75 -7.06
N THR A 269 17.88 -6.03 -6.22
CA THR A 269 16.74 -5.23 -6.70
C THR A 269 17.18 -4.14 -7.67
N ILE A 270 18.25 -3.38 -7.33
CA ILE A 270 18.74 -2.28 -8.18
C ILE A 270 19.40 -2.82 -9.45
N GLU A 271 20.13 -3.92 -9.37
CA GLU A 271 20.69 -4.62 -10.54
C GLU A 271 19.57 -5.05 -11.50
N THR A 272 18.47 -5.63 -10.98
CA THR A 272 17.30 -5.99 -11.78
C THR A 272 16.61 -4.76 -12.41
N ILE A 273 16.53 -3.63 -11.69
CA ILE A 273 15.98 -2.38 -12.22
C ILE A 273 16.82 -1.90 -13.41
N VAL A 274 18.16 -1.92 -13.31
CA VAL A 274 19.07 -1.51 -14.41
C VAL A 274 18.99 -2.47 -15.59
N GLU A 275 18.87 -3.77 -15.34
CA GLU A 275 18.66 -4.80 -16.38
C GLU A 275 17.36 -4.54 -17.16
N CYS A 276 16.23 -4.38 -16.47
CA CYS A 276 14.95 -4.07 -17.08
C CYS A 276 14.99 -2.74 -17.87
N TYR A 277 15.66 -1.72 -17.33
CA TYR A 277 15.85 -0.45 -18.03
C TYR A 277 16.64 -0.63 -19.33
N LYS A 278 17.70 -1.44 -19.31
CA LYS A 278 18.49 -1.77 -20.50
C LYS A 278 17.66 -2.53 -21.55
N GLU A 279 16.86 -3.49 -21.12
CA GLU A 279 15.96 -4.23 -22.03
C GLU A 279 14.94 -3.30 -22.71
N ILE A 280 14.42 -2.30 -21.99
CA ILE A 280 13.36 -1.38 -22.47
C ILE A 280 13.90 -0.24 -23.31
N THR A 281 15.13 0.25 -23.02
CA THR A 281 15.64 1.50 -23.61
C THR A 281 16.90 1.33 -24.44
N GLY A 282 17.60 0.20 -24.33
CA GLY A 282 18.95 -0.02 -24.90
C GLY A 282 20.07 0.71 -24.14
N LYS A 283 19.74 1.50 -23.09
CA LYS A 283 20.69 2.27 -22.27
C LYS A 283 20.96 1.54 -20.96
N THR A 284 22.07 1.86 -20.30
CA THR A 284 22.42 1.33 -18.99
C THR A 284 22.99 2.43 -18.09
N LYS A 285 23.09 2.16 -16.79
CA LYS A 285 23.76 3.00 -15.79
C LYS A 285 24.69 2.15 -14.93
N ASN A 286 25.81 2.73 -14.51
CA ASN A 286 26.68 2.13 -13.51
C ASN A 286 26.08 2.38 -12.10
N ILE A 287 26.07 1.36 -11.26
CA ILE A 287 25.62 1.49 -9.88
C ILE A 287 26.81 1.90 -9.00
N VAL A 288 26.71 3.06 -8.38
CA VAL A 288 27.73 3.57 -7.44
C VAL A 288 27.11 3.65 -6.04
N TRP A 289 27.73 3.00 -5.07
CA TRP A 289 27.24 2.96 -3.69
C TRP A 289 27.82 4.09 -2.84
N ASP A 290 26.94 4.87 -2.19
CA ASP A 290 27.31 5.86 -1.17
C ASP A 290 27.17 5.22 0.22
N GLU A 291 28.22 4.58 0.67
CA GLU A 291 28.29 3.89 1.97
C GLU A 291 28.29 4.84 3.18
N THR A 292 28.33 6.17 2.97
CA THR A 292 28.11 7.15 4.04
C THR A 292 26.67 7.23 4.49
N LYS A 293 25.74 6.69 3.70
CA LYS A 293 24.29 6.62 3.99
C LYS A 293 23.92 5.29 4.66
N THR A 294 22.86 5.33 5.44
CA THR A 294 22.37 4.14 6.14
C THR A 294 21.75 3.12 5.18
N ASN A 295 21.94 1.83 5.50
CA ASN A 295 21.25 0.73 4.84
C ASN A 295 19.78 0.55 5.31
N GLY A 296 19.40 1.16 6.43
CA GLY A 296 18.10 0.92 7.07
C GLY A 296 18.05 -0.39 7.88
N ASP A 297 16.84 -0.90 8.13
CA ASP A 297 16.67 -2.19 8.83
C ASP A 297 17.31 -3.32 8.01
N PRO A 298 18.00 -4.29 8.66
CA PRO A 298 18.70 -5.37 7.96
C PRO A 298 17.78 -6.22 7.08
N ILE A 299 16.59 -6.58 7.57
CA ILE A 299 15.61 -7.37 6.84
C ILE A 299 14.17 -6.90 7.14
N ARG A 300 13.33 -6.92 6.12
CA ARG A 300 11.87 -6.83 6.20
C ARG A 300 11.25 -7.88 5.29
N CYS A 301 10.79 -8.97 5.87
CA CYS A 301 10.13 -10.06 5.17
C CYS A 301 8.93 -10.52 5.99
N LEU A 302 7.76 -10.63 5.34
CA LEU A 302 6.54 -11.07 6.01
C LEU A 302 6.36 -12.58 5.91
N GLY A 303 5.93 -13.19 7.02
CA GLY A 303 5.48 -14.58 7.00
C GLY A 303 4.18 -14.72 6.20
N SER A 304 4.03 -15.83 5.49
CA SER A 304 2.93 -16.07 4.53
C SER A 304 1.83 -17.02 5.05
N LYS A 305 1.84 -17.37 6.33
CA LYS A 305 0.98 -18.43 6.88
C LYS A 305 -0.51 -18.23 6.60
N LEU A 306 -1.06 -17.06 6.89
CA LEU A 306 -2.49 -16.82 6.73
C LEU A 306 -2.86 -16.50 5.28
N GLN A 307 -2.05 -15.75 4.54
CA GLN A 307 -2.30 -15.55 3.11
C GLN A 307 -2.34 -16.88 2.35
N THR A 308 -1.45 -17.84 2.69
CA THR A 308 -1.43 -19.19 2.11
C THR A 308 -2.68 -19.99 2.52
N LYS A 309 -3.04 -19.97 3.81
CA LYS A 309 -4.25 -20.63 4.33
C LYS A 309 -5.51 -20.18 3.57
N TYR A 310 -5.62 -18.90 3.27
CA TYR A 310 -6.76 -18.36 2.53
C TYR A 310 -6.60 -18.41 1.02
N GLY A 311 -5.45 -18.85 0.49
CA GLY A 311 -5.16 -18.88 -0.94
C GLY A 311 -5.20 -17.48 -1.56
N ILE A 312 -4.65 -16.47 -0.85
CA ILE A 312 -4.53 -15.07 -1.30
C ILE A 312 -3.04 -14.81 -1.47
N LEU A 313 -2.53 -14.95 -2.70
CA LEU A 313 -1.10 -14.92 -2.99
C LEU A 313 -0.77 -13.88 -4.04
N PRO A 314 0.36 -13.16 -3.92
CA PRO A 314 0.89 -12.31 -5.00
C PRO A 314 1.11 -13.14 -6.28
N GLN A 315 0.84 -12.54 -7.43
CA GLN A 315 0.97 -13.19 -8.73
C GLN A 315 2.08 -12.58 -9.58
N THR A 316 2.46 -11.34 -9.31
CA THR A 316 3.44 -10.59 -10.11
C THR A 316 4.85 -10.80 -9.57
N SER A 317 5.74 -11.34 -10.38
CA SER A 317 7.16 -11.45 -10.04
C SER A 317 7.82 -10.07 -9.95
N LEU A 318 8.95 -9.97 -9.20
CA LEU A 318 9.67 -8.71 -9.06
C LEU A 318 10.09 -8.14 -10.42
N LYS A 319 10.69 -8.97 -11.30
CA LYS A 319 11.13 -8.53 -12.65
C LYS A 319 9.95 -8.02 -13.48
N GLU A 320 8.83 -8.73 -13.47
CA GLU A 320 7.62 -8.32 -14.21
C GLU A 320 7.08 -6.97 -13.68
N GLY A 321 6.95 -6.82 -12.36
CA GLY A 321 6.47 -5.59 -11.76
C GLY A 321 7.40 -4.40 -12.00
N LEU A 322 8.72 -4.62 -11.97
CA LEU A 322 9.72 -3.61 -12.30
C LEU A 322 9.63 -3.18 -13.77
N THR A 323 9.50 -4.14 -14.69
CA THR A 323 9.31 -3.86 -16.12
C THR A 323 8.07 -2.99 -16.35
N LYS A 324 6.93 -3.36 -15.76
CA LYS A 324 5.69 -2.56 -15.84
C LYS A 324 5.87 -1.15 -15.28
N SER A 325 6.56 -1.02 -14.13
CA SER A 325 6.80 0.28 -13.49
C SER A 325 7.71 1.19 -14.30
N ILE A 326 8.75 0.64 -14.95
CA ILE A 326 9.66 1.38 -15.82
C ILE A 326 8.95 1.84 -17.10
N LEU A 327 8.16 0.96 -17.73
CA LEU A 327 7.35 1.29 -18.91
C LEU A 327 6.35 2.41 -18.60
N GLU A 328 5.67 2.32 -17.48
CA GLU A 328 4.75 3.36 -17.01
C GLU A 328 5.46 4.69 -16.79
N TYR A 329 6.62 4.70 -16.09
CA TYR A 329 7.35 5.95 -15.87
C TYR A 329 7.84 6.54 -17.18
N LYS A 330 8.37 5.70 -18.09
CA LYS A 330 8.79 6.13 -19.43
C LYS A 330 7.64 6.79 -20.21
N SER A 331 6.41 6.32 -20.06
CA SER A 331 5.25 6.88 -20.76
C SER A 331 4.80 8.25 -20.23
N ARG A 332 5.31 8.68 -19.06
CA ARG A 332 5.03 9.99 -18.46
C ARG A 332 6.05 11.07 -18.86
N LEU A 333 7.14 10.70 -19.53
CA LEU A 333 8.21 11.59 -20.00
C LEU A 333 7.97 12.07 -21.41
#